data_78d43ac655af85f0950c0885fc494c67
#
_entry.id   78d43ac655af85f0950c0885fc494c67
#
_cell.length_a   1.000
_cell.length_b   1.000
_cell.length_c   1.000
_cell.angle_alpha   90.00
_cell.angle_beta   90.00
_cell.angle_gamma   90.00
#
_symmetry.space_group_name_H-M   'P 1'
#
loop_
_entity.id
_entity.type
_entity.pdbx_description
1 polymer ?
#
loop_
_entity_poly.entity_id
_entity_poly.type
_entity_poly.pdbx_seq_one_letter_code
_entity_poly.pdbx_strand_id
1 'polypeptide(L)'
;MDKVKISIIIPVYNAEGTLDRCLHSVLDQDFTSYEIILVDDGSTDASSLICDRYSSTDPRFITLHQPNKGVSAARNAGLNMANGEYVMFLDSDDALLPYALDNMVDGIGDEDIVVGGYGVFIDGVPGKEVKPAASKSYKGNDYQLFFQENILRNCEMLDSPWAKLFKRKAVGNIRFDETLSYAEDKLFVFEMLCRSSSVLTIPHAVYGYYMRAGSLGSDISSDAHITKIRQFLPKYIALLDTLCTRFPSVPKIQTLYHKDVVGRYLCRILNIFACRRSDLLNEEFLSWVYSLMDADRHLGIFSLRIGQVPNILLYKLRKLPFSIKAYGFMSKCSCSKK
;
A
#
# COMPACT_ATOMS: atom_id res chain seq x y z
N MET A 1 23.83 -20.47 -17.04
CA MET A 1 23.46 -19.64 -15.88
C MET A 1 22.07 -20.08 -15.47
N ASP A 2 21.91 -20.46 -14.22
CA ASP A 2 20.59 -20.80 -13.69
C ASP A 2 19.70 -19.56 -13.78
N LYS A 3 18.42 -19.79 -14.12
CA LYS A 3 17.45 -18.69 -14.31
C LYS A 3 17.22 -17.99 -12.99
N VAL A 4 17.43 -16.67 -12.92
CA VAL A 4 17.12 -15.85 -11.73
C VAL A 4 15.66 -16.04 -11.36
N LYS A 5 15.40 -16.41 -10.10
CA LYS A 5 14.06 -16.64 -9.60
C LYS A 5 13.40 -15.35 -9.10
N ILE A 6 14.15 -14.52 -8.35
CA ILE A 6 13.63 -13.29 -7.73
C ILE A 6 14.50 -12.09 -8.10
N SER A 7 13.90 -11.01 -8.57
CA SER A 7 14.52 -9.67 -8.61
C SER A 7 14.06 -8.88 -7.39
N ILE A 8 14.98 -8.53 -6.51
CA ILE A 8 14.72 -7.71 -5.31
C ILE A 8 15.04 -6.27 -5.68
N ILE A 9 14.02 -5.42 -5.75
CA ILE A 9 14.14 -4.00 -6.10
C ILE A 9 14.19 -3.18 -4.82
N ILE A 10 15.27 -2.42 -4.65
CA ILE A 10 15.51 -1.57 -3.48
C ILE A 10 15.65 -0.12 -3.95
N PRO A 11 14.63 0.73 -3.79
CA PRO A 11 14.76 2.16 -4.01
C PRO A 11 15.61 2.76 -2.89
N VAL A 12 16.61 3.56 -3.24
CA VAL A 12 17.58 4.16 -2.31
C VAL A 12 17.54 5.67 -2.45
N TYR A 13 17.32 6.38 -1.34
CA TYR A 13 17.46 7.83 -1.26
C TYR A 13 17.83 8.25 0.16
N ASN A 14 19.05 8.78 0.34
CA ASN A 14 19.58 9.23 1.63
C ASN A 14 19.38 8.20 2.76
N ALA A 15 19.88 6.97 2.51
CA ALA A 15 19.72 5.81 3.37
C ALA A 15 21.05 5.30 3.96
N GLU A 16 22.10 6.14 4.03
CA GLU A 16 23.46 5.73 4.47
C GLU A 16 23.47 5.02 5.82
N GLY A 17 22.57 5.39 6.74
CA GLY A 17 22.49 4.81 8.08
C GLY A 17 21.71 3.49 8.17
N THR A 18 21.04 3.05 7.11
CA THR A 18 20.17 1.87 7.13
C THR A 18 20.45 0.86 6.03
N LEU A 19 21.02 1.32 4.91
CA LEU A 19 21.22 0.52 3.71
C LEU A 19 22.06 -0.73 3.96
N ASP A 20 23.15 -0.65 4.72
CA ASP A 20 23.97 -1.83 5.03
C ASP A 20 23.17 -2.91 5.78
N ARG A 21 22.30 -2.54 6.75
CA ARG A 21 21.40 -3.50 7.42
C ARG A 21 20.44 -4.14 6.43
N CYS A 22 19.83 -3.34 5.56
CA CYS A 22 18.91 -3.81 4.53
C CYS A 22 19.61 -4.85 3.64
N LEU A 23 20.79 -4.55 3.10
CA LEU A 23 21.51 -5.42 2.18
C LEU A 23 22.04 -6.69 2.86
N HIS A 24 22.56 -6.60 4.10
CA HIS A 24 22.95 -7.79 4.87
C HIS A 24 21.75 -8.72 5.09
N SER A 25 20.55 -8.19 5.37
CA SER A 25 19.37 -9.03 5.56
C SER A 25 19.01 -9.87 4.33
N VAL A 26 19.39 -9.43 3.13
CA VAL A 26 19.21 -10.18 1.89
C VAL A 26 20.38 -11.20 1.71
N LEU A 27 21.60 -10.79 2.01
CA LEU A 27 22.77 -11.66 1.89
C LEU A 27 22.76 -12.84 2.89
N ASP A 28 22.11 -12.64 4.04
CA ASP A 28 21.97 -13.66 5.10
C ASP A 28 20.84 -14.68 4.81
N GLN A 29 20.15 -14.60 3.64
CA GLN A 29 19.16 -15.59 3.22
C GLN A 29 19.85 -16.85 2.67
N ASP A 30 19.32 -18.03 3.01
CA ASP A 30 19.81 -19.31 2.49
C ASP A 30 19.46 -19.48 0.99
N PHE A 31 18.34 -18.95 0.55
CA PHE A 31 17.96 -18.93 -0.86
C PHE A 31 18.88 -18.03 -1.68
N THR A 32 19.44 -18.53 -2.78
CA THR A 32 20.52 -17.85 -3.53
C THR A 32 20.15 -17.44 -4.96
N SER A 33 19.00 -17.90 -5.50
CA SER A 33 18.62 -17.63 -6.89
C SER A 33 17.92 -16.26 -7.03
N TYR A 34 18.62 -15.19 -6.69
CA TYR A 34 18.12 -13.82 -6.79
C TYR A 34 19.13 -12.87 -7.40
N GLU A 35 18.63 -11.72 -7.89
CA GLU A 35 19.39 -10.51 -8.19
C GLU A 35 18.85 -9.37 -7.32
N ILE A 36 19.70 -8.39 -7.03
CA ILE A 36 19.38 -7.19 -6.24
C ILE A 36 19.58 -5.97 -7.13
N ILE A 37 18.52 -5.20 -7.31
CA ILE A 37 18.53 -3.99 -8.13
C ILE A 37 18.43 -2.79 -7.19
N LEU A 38 19.56 -2.12 -6.98
CA LEU A 38 19.68 -0.89 -6.21
C LEU A 38 19.40 0.29 -7.14
N VAL A 39 18.36 1.05 -6.87
CA VAL A 39 18.04 2.25 -7.62
C VAL A 39 18.26 3.47 -6.75
N ASP A 40 19.45 4.08 -6.86
CA ASP A 40 19.79 5.33 -6.19
C ASP A 40 19.10 6.50 -6.88
N ASP A 41 18.11 7.06 -6.21
CA ASP A 41 17.27 8.16 -6.70
C ASP A 41 17.90 9.53 -6.38
N GLY A 42 19.18 9.68 -6.69
CA GLY A 42 19.91 10.93 -6.54
C GLY A 42 20.22 11.28 -5.09
N SER A 43 20.74 10.30 -4.31
CA SER A 43 21.17 10.52 -2.94
C SER A 43 22.27 11.58 -2.85
N THR A 44 22.23 12.35 -1.75
CA THR A 44 23.22 13.40 -1.44
C THR A 44 24.14 13.04 -0.27
N ASP A 45 23.90 11.87 0.36
CA ASP A 45 24.71 11.26 1.40
C ASP A 45 25.60 10.14 0.84
N ALA A 46 26.17 9.28 1.70
CA ALA A 46 27.03 8.18 1.26
C ALA A 46 26.30 6.98 0.62
N SER A 47 24.97 7.03 0.45
CA SER A 47 24.18 5.91 -0.10
C SER A 47 24.64 5.46 -1.47
N SER A 48 24.93 6.41 -2.39
CA SER A 48 25.45 6.13 -3.73
C SER A 48 26.75 5.32 -3.68
N LEU A 49 27.70 5.70 -2.83
CA LEU A 49 28.97 4.98 -2.63
C LEU A 49 28.78 3.58 -2.04
N ILE A 50 27.77 3.41 -1.17
CA ILE A 50 27.40 2.09 -0.63
C ILE A 50 26.86 1.20 -1.76
N CYS A 51 25.98 1.69 -2.60
CA CYS A 51 25.46 0.95 -3.76
C CYS A 51 26.59 0.47 -4.68
N ASP A 52 27.53 1.35 -5.03
CA ASP A 52 28.68 1.03 -5.88
C ASP A 52 29.60 0.00 -5.25
N ARG A 53 29.84 0.10 -3.95
CA ARG A 53 30.64 -0.88 -3.20
C ARG A 53 30.06 -2.30 -3.33
N TYR A 54 28.75 -2.47 -3.14
CA TYR A 54 28.12 -3.78 -3.24
C TYR A 54 28.13 -4.31 -4.67
N SER A 55 27.80 -3.49 -5.68
CA SER A 55 27.81 -3.94 -7.08
C SER A 55 29.21 -4.23 -7.63
N SER A 56 30.26 -3.65 -7.04
CA SER A 56 31.65 -3.97 -7.40
C SER A 56 32.16 -5.27 -6.80
N THR A 57 31.55 -5.79 -5.73
CA THR A 57 32.01 -6.95 -4.97
C THR A 57 31.20 -8.22 -5.22
N ASP A 58 29.93 -8.10 -5.58
CA ASP A 58 29.05 -9.23 -5.80
C ASP A 58 28.21 -9.01 -7.08
N PRO A 59 28.34 -9.89 -8.10
CA PRO A 59 27.66 -9.74 -9.39
C PRO A 59 26.13 -9.87 -9.31
N ARG A 60 25.57 -10.29 -8.18
CA ARG A 60 24.11 -10.29 -7.98
C ARG A 60 23.55 -8.88 -7.78
N PHE A 61 24.38 -7.90 -7.43
CA PHE A 61 23.99 -6.51 -7.27
C PHE A 61 24.11 -5.73 -8.58
N ILE A 62 23.06 -5.06 -8.94
CA ILE A 62 22.98 -4.16 -10.09
C ILE A 62 22.60 -2.78 -9.57
N THR A 63 23.45 -1.77 -9.77
CA THR A 63 23.19 -0.40 -9.35
C THR A 63 22.75 0.46 -10.55
N LEU A 64 21.71 1.24 -10.36
CA LEU A 64 21.26 2.30 -11.26
C LEU A 64 21.22 3.62 -10.49
N HIS A 65 21.94 4.63 -10.97
CA HIS A 65 21.84 6.00 -10.47
C HIS A 65 20.92 6.82 -11.38
N GLN A 66 20.00 7.57 -10.80
CA GLN A 66 19.14 8.50 -11.51
C GLN A 66 19.02 9.83 -10.76
N PRO A 67 18.72 10.95 -11.44
CA PRO A 67 18.29 12.17 -10.76
C PRO A 67 17.04 11.88 -9.92
N ASN A 68 16.92 12.54 -8.74
CA ASN A 68 15.77 12.33 -7.87
C ASN A 68 14.44 12.60 -8.60
N LYS A 69 13.60 11.56 -8.70
CA LYS A 69 12.27 11.56 -9.29
C LYS A 69 11.21 10.96 -8.37
N GLY A 70 11.61 10.56 -7.16
CA GLY A 70 10.75 9.95 -6.15
C GLY A 70 10.69 8.41 -6.23
N VAL A 71 10.22 7.82 -5.13
CA VAL A 71 10.22 6.38 -4.90
C VAL A 71 9.47 5.59 -5.98
N SER A 72 8.37 6.12 -6.53
CA SER A 72 7.62 5.51 -7.64
C SER A 72 8.49 5.34 -8.88
N ALA A 73 9.23 6.38 -9.26
CA ALA A 73 10.13 6.34 -10.41
C ALA A 73 11.29 5.36 -10.18
N ALA A 74 11.86 5.34 -8.97
CA ALA A 74 12.90 4.38 -8.62
C ALA A 74 12.41 2.93 -8.68
N ARG A 75 11.23 2.63 -8.13
CA ARG A 75 10.63 1.29 -8.23
C ARG A 75 10.33 0.91 -9.68
N ASN A 76 9.84 1.84 -10.50
CA ASN A 76 9.58 1.62 -11.93
C ASN A 76 10.86 1.36 -12.73
N ALA A 77 11.93 2.10 -12.43
CA ALA A 77 13.24 1.86 -13.04
C ALA A 77 13.75 0.45 -12.71
N GLY A 78 13.63 0.02 -11.45
CA GLY A 78 13.96 -1.33 -11.02
C GLY A 78 13.11 -2.40 -11.73
N LEU A 79 11.80 -2.19 -11.89
CA LEU A 79 10.91 -3.07 -12.64
C LEU A 79 11.37 -3.26 -14.10
N ASN A 80 11.87 -2.21 -14.73
CA ASN A 80 12.35 -2.27 -16.10
C ASN A 80 13.65 -3.08 -16.25
N MET A 81 14.45 -3.20 -15.19
CA MET A 81 15.71 -3.94 -15.16
C MET A 81 15.54 -5.39 -14.69
N ALA A 82 14.43 -5.71 -14.03
CA ALA A 82 14.16 -7.01 -13.42
C ALA A 82 14.16 -8.15 -14.45
N ASN A 83 14.97 -9.20 -14.20
CA ASN A 83 15.06 -10.41 -15.02
C ASN A 83 14.44 -11.64 -14.34
N GLY A 84 14.22 -11.58 -13.02
CA GLY A 84 13.64 -12.65 -12.22
C GLY A 84 12.27 -13.09 -12.70
N GLU A 85 11.90 -14.30 -12.36
CA GLU A 85 10.54 -14.79 -12.59
C GLU A 85 9.54 -14.03 -11.72
N TYR A 86 9.96 -13.70 -10.50
CA TYR A 86 9.22 -12.88 -9.54
C TYR A 86 9.98 -11.59 -9.22
N VAL A 87 9.22 -10.58 -8.80
CA VAL A 87 9.73 -9.29 -8.31
C VAL A 87 9.33 -9.13 -6.85
N MET A 88 10.26 -8.66 -6.03
CA MET A 88 10.06 -8.27 -4.65
C MET A 88 10.50 -6.82 -4.46
N PHE A 89 9.77 -6.06 -3.65
CA PHE A 89 10.18 -4.72 -3.22
C PHE A 89 10.66 -4.78 -1.77
N LEU A 90 11.77 -4.10 -1.50
CA LEU A 90 12.35 -3.96 -0.17
C LEU A 90 12.78 -2.50 0.00
N ASP A 91 12.24 -1.81 1.00
CA ASP A 91 12.61 -0.43 1.27
C ASP A 91 13.97 -0.37 1.97
N SER A 92 14.82 0.62 1.63
CA SER A 92 16.21 0.71 2.05
C SER A 92 16.42 0.96 3.56
N ASP A 93 15.35 1.29 4.28
CA ASP A 93 15.34 1.46 5.74
C ASP A 93 14.74 0.25 6.50
N ASP A 94 14.34 -0.80 5.77
CA ASP A 94 13.76 -2.03 6.31
C ASP A 94 14.69 -3.23 6.15
N ALA A 95 14.24 -4.45 6.47
CA ALA A 95 15.02 -5.67 6.36
C ALA A 95 14.16 -6.89 6.06
N LEU A 96 14.72 -7.91 5.39
CA LEU A 96 14.11 -9.23 5.35
C LEU A 96 14.30 -9.94 6.69
N LEU A 97 13.31 -10.72 7.10
CA LEU A 97 13.43 -11.59 8.26
C LEU A 97 14.14 -12.91 7.88
N PRO A 98 14.69 -13.64 8.84
CA PRO A 98 15.33 -14.93 8.56
C PRO A 98 14.42 -15.87 7.78
N TYR A 99 14.99 -16.58 6.80
CA TYR A 99 14.28 -17.52 5.91
C TYR A 99 13.13 -16.88 5.09
N ALA A 100 13.15 -15.56 4.90
CA ALA A 100 12.08 -14.85 4.19
C ALA A 100 11.93 -15.35 2.75
N LEU A 101 13.03 -15.45 2.01
CA LEU A 101 13.01 -15.87 0.61
C LEU A 101 12.64 -17.33 0.46
N ASP A 102 13.15 -18.21 1.33
CA ASP A 102 12.81 -19.63 1.35
C ASP A 102 11.33 -19.83 1.61
N ASN A 103 10.80 -19.19 2.64
CA ASN A 103 9.37 -19.24 2.97
C ASN A 103 8.48 -18.71 1.83
N MET A 104 8.94 -17.70 1.08
CA MET A 104 8.15 -17.13 -0.01
C MET A 104 8.16 -17.98 -1.28
N VAL A 105 9.20 -18.78 -1.52
CA VAL A 105 9.25 -19.68 -2.68
C VAL A 105 8.76 -21.09 -2.37
N ASP A 106 8.66 -21.45 -1.07
CA ASP A 106 8.15 -22.75 -0.67
C ASP A 106 6.67 -22.89 -1.02
N GLY A 107 6.34 -23.97 -1.70
CA GLY A 107 4.96 -24.24 -2.16
C GLY A 107 4.45 -23.31 -3.26
N ILE A 108 5.30 -22.40 -3.80
CA ILE A 108 4.91 -21.56 -4.93
C ILE A 108 4.71 -22.44 -6.18
N GLY A 109 3.53 -22.36 -6.77
CA GLY A 109 3.23 -22.98 -8.07
C GLY A 109 3.38 -21.95 -9.19
N ASP A 110 2.25 -21.53 -9.75
CA ASP A 110 2.17 -20.56 -10.84
C ASP A 110 1.34 -19.33 -10.42
N GLU A 111 1.36 -19.00 -9.13
CA GLU A 111 0.60 -17.88 -8.60
C GLU A 111 1.15 -16.53 -9.09
N ASP A 112 0.21 -15.59 -9.35
CA ASP A 112 0.54 -14.24 -9.78
C ASP A 112 1.11 -13.40 -8.64
N ILE A 113 0.67 -13.68 -7.40
CA ILE A 113 1.09 -12.95 -6.19
C ILE A 113 1.31 -13.95 -5.06
N VAL A 114 2.41 -13.80 -4.31
CA VAL A 114 2.60 -14.43 -3.00
C VAL A 114 2.52 -13.35 -1.93
N VAL A 115 1.78 -13.58 -0.86
CA VAL A 115 1.59 -12.64 0.25
C VAL A 115 2.09 -13.27 1.54
N GLY A 116 3.16 -12.70 2.09
CA GLY A 116 3.67 -12.99 3.42
C GLY A 116 3.21 -11.93 4.44
N GLY A 117 3.66 -12.10 5.68
CA GLY A 117 3.44 -11.16 6.76
C GLY A 117 4.66 -10.27 7.03
N TYR A 118 4.53 -9.41 8.05
CA TYR A 118 5.61 -8.55 8.50
C TYR A 118 5.62 -8.40 10.04
N GLY A 119 6.81 -8.10 10.57
CA GLY A 119 7.00 -7.67 11.95
C GLY A 119 7.32 -6.18 12.02
N VAL A 120 6.80 -5.48 13.00
CA VAL A 120 7.13 -4.07 13.27
C VAL A 120 8.24 -4.00 14.30
N PHE A 121 9.27 -3.21 14.02
CA PHE A 121 10.38 -2.94 14.93
C PHE A 121 10.40 -1.45 15.26
N ILE A 122 10.37 -1.11 16.55
CA ILE A 122 10.46 0.28 17.03
C ILE A 122 11.81 0.44 17.71
N ASP A 123 12.67 1.30 17.17
CA ASP A 123 14.06 1.48 17.63
C ASP A 123 14.82 0.13 17.77
N GLY A 124 14.55 -0.80 16.83
CA GLY A 124 15.16 -2.13 16.80
C GLY A 124 14.51 -3.16 17.73
N VAL A 125 13.51 -2.76 18.53
CA VAL A 125 12.80 -3.68 19.43
C VAL A 125 11.61 -4.31 18.71
N PRO A 126 11.49 -5.67 18.68
CA PRO A 126 10.36 -6.35 18.06
C PRO A 126 9.03 -5.95 18.74
N GLY A 127 8.03 -5.66 17.90
CA GLY A 127 6.68 -5.29 18.30
C GLY A 127 5.61 -6.21 17.67
N LYS A 128 4.58 -5.60 17.09
CA LYS A 128 3.45 -6.31 16.47
C LYS A 128 3.92 -7.12 15.24
N GLU A 129 3.42 -8.35 15.12
CA GLU A 129 3.51 -9.16 13.91
C GLU A 129 2.14 -9.29 13.25
N VAL A 130 2.09 -9.15 11.91
CA VAL A 130 0.88 -9.30 11.09
C VAL A 130 1.19 -10.28 9.98
N LYS A 131 0.43 -11.38 9.91
CA LYS A 131 0.64 -12.41 8.89
C LYS A 131 -0.66 -13.14 8.52
N PRO A 132 -0.72 -13.79 7.35
CA PRO A 132 -1.80 -14.69 7.00
C PRO A 132 -1.94 -15.84 8.01
N ALA A 133 -3.16 -16.34 8.17
CA ALA A 133 -3.44 -17.41 9.14
C ALA A 133 -2.89 -18.79 8.69
N ALA A 134 -2.79 -19.00 7.37
CA ALA A 134 -2.39 -20.28 6.80
C ALA A 134 -1.74 -20.11 5.42
N SER A 135 -1.00 -21.13 5.00
CA SER A 135 -0.60 -21.29 3.60
C SER A 135 -1.82 -21.75 2.80
N LYS A 136 -2.22 -20.93 1.83
CA LYS A 136 -3.38 -21.22 1.00
C LYS A 136 -3.26 -20.60 -0.39
N SER A 137 -3.45 -21.41 -1.42
CA SER A 137 -3.53 -20.95 -2.80
C SER A 137 -4.98 -20.65 -3.18
N TYR A 138 -5.20 -19.49 -3.76
CA TYR A 138 -6.49 -19.02 -4.26
C TYR A 138 -6.39 -18.81 -5.77
N LYS A 139 -7.04 -19.66 -6.57
CA LYS A 139 -6.99 -19.67 -8.04
C LYS A 139 -8.38 -19.78 -8.66
N GLY A 140 -8.54 -19.29 -9.87
CA GLY A 140 -9.78 -19.40 -10.62
C GLY A 140 -10.99 -18.93 -9.82
N ASN A 141 -11.99 -19.81 -9.64
CA ASN A 141 -13.21 -19.48 -8.88
C ASN A 141 -12.94 -19.21 -7.39
N ASP A 142 -11.87 -19.79 -6.83
CA ASP A 142 -11.51 -19.59 -5.43
C ASP A 142 -10.75 -18.27 -5.20
N TYR A 143 -10.32 -17.58 -6.25
CA TYR A 143 -9.64 -16.29 -6.12
C TYR A 143 -10.47 -15.26 -5.35
N GLN A 144 -11.80 -15.28 -5.51
CA GLN A 144 -12.71 -14.42 -4.74
C GLN A 144 -12.67 -14.69 -3.23
N LEU A 145 -12.33 -15.93 -2.79
CA LEU A 145 -12.23 -16.27 -1.37
C LEU A 145 -11.07 -15.56 -0.69
N PHE A 146 -9.98 -15.22 -1.44
CA PHE A 146 -8.90 -14.41 -0.93
C PHE A 146 -9.42 -13.09 -0.35
N PHE A 147 -10.30 -12.42 -1.08
CA PHE A 147 -10.90 -11.16 -0.61
C PHE A 147 -11.83 -11.39 0.57
N GLN A 148 -12.61 -12.47 0.58
CA GLN A 148 -13.50 -12.81 1.70
C GLN A 148 -12.74 -13.10 2.99
N GLU A 149 -11.61 -13.78 2.91
CA GLU A 149 -10.87 -14.24 4.07
C GLU A 149 -9.86 -13.20 4.59
N ASN A 150 -9.25 -12.41 3.70
CA ASN A 150 -8.09 -11.59 4.02
C ASN A 150 -8.36 -10.08 4.01
N ILE A 151 -9.21 -9.57 3.11
CA ILE A 151 -9.27 -8.13 2.84
C ILE A 151 -9.73 -7.28 4.05
N LEU A 152 -10.59 -7.81 4.91
CA LEU A 152 -11.07 -7.09 6.10
C LEU A 152 -10.24 -7.36 7.35
N ARG A 153 -9.59 -8.53 7.44
CA ARG A 153 -8.80 -8.91 8.61
C ARG A 153 -7.39 -8.35 8.55
N ASN A 154 -6.83 -8.30 7.35
CA ASN A 154 -5.42 -8.04 7.09
C ASN A 154 -5.23 -6.98 6.00
N CYS A 155 -6.14 -5.99 5.89
CA CYS A 155 -6.01 -4.95 4.87
C CYS A 155 -4.69 -4.18 4.95
N GLU A 156 -4.09 -4.09 6.14
CA GLU A 156 -2.77 -3.49 6.34
C GLU A 156 -1.68 -4.20 5.52
N MET A 157 -1.78 -5.52 5.31
CA MET A 157 -0.84 -6.27 4.46
C MET A 157 -0.96 -5.92 2.98
N LEU A 158 -2.10 -5.35 2.54
CA LEU A 158 -2.34 -4.99 1.15
C LEU A 158 -2.05 -3.51 0.86
N ASP A 159 -1.69 -2.74 1.89
CA ASP A 159 -1.43 -1.31 1.75
C ASP A 159 -0.04 -1.02 1.16
N SER A 160 0.88 -2.00 1.11
CA SER A 160 2.27 -1.82 0.67
C SER A 160 2.74 -2.94 -0.26
N PRO A 161 3.68 -2.70 -1.16
CA PRO A 161 4.17 -3.69 -2.12
C PRO A 161 5.20 -4.66 -1.50
N TRP A 162 5.77 -4.35 -0.35
CA TRP A 162 6.73 -5.22 0.35
C TRP A 162 6.02 -6.43 1.01
N ALA A 163 6.80 -7.40 1.49
CA ALA A 163 6.34 -8.71 1.96
C ALA A 163 5.51 -9.49 0.91
N LYS A 164 5.77 -9.24 -0.37
CA LYS A 164 5.10 -9.89 -1.50
C LYS A 164 6.09 -10.28 -2.59
N LEU A 165 5.78 -11.39 -3.28
CA LEU A 165 6.34 -11.67 -4.59
C LEU A 165 5.26 -11.42 -5.65
N PHE A 166 5.61 -10.70 -6.69
CA PHE A 166 4.76 -10.48 -7.85
C PHE A 166 5.36 -11.21 -9.04
N LYS A 167 4.59 -12.09 -9.67
CA LYS A 167 5.04 -12.75 -10.89
C LYS A 167 5.30 -11.70 -11.97
N ARG A 168 6.54 -11.59 -12.44
CA ARG A 168 6.95 -10.51 -13.36
C ARG A 168 6.09 -10.47 -14.63
N LYS A 169 5.66 -11.65 -15.13
CA LYS A 169 4.73 -11.73 -16.27
C LYS A 169 3.36 -11.12 -15.94
N ALA A 170 2.85 -11.28 -14.70
CA ALA A 170 1.60 -10.68 -14.25
C ALA A 170 1.72 -9.17 -14.02
N VAL A 171 2.89 -8.70 -13.55
CA VAL A 171 3.18 -7.25 -13.46
C VAL A 171 3.07 -6.62 -14.86
N GLY A 172 3.66 -7.23 -15.89
CA GLY A 172 3.56 -6.74 -17.26
C GLY A 172 3.88 -5.24 -17.38
N ASN A 173 2.87 -4.46 -17.75
CA ASN A 173 2.96 -3.00 -17.89
C ASN A 173 2.41 -2.21 -16.70
N ILE A 174 2.05 -2.85 -15.60
CA ILE A 174 1.65 -2.16 -14.37
C ILE A 174 2.87 -1.42 -13.80
N ARG A 175 2.68 -0.15 -13.43
CA ARG A 175 3.73 0.71 -12.88
C ARG A 175 3.18 1.51 -11.71
N PHE A 176 4.08 1.89 -10.80
CA PHE A 176 3.76 2.88 -9.77
C PHE A 176 3.43 4.21 -10.43
N ASP A 177 2.43 4.90 -9.89
CA ASP A 177 2.01 6.21 -10.40
C ASP A 177 2.96 7.30 -9.91
N GLU A 178 3.83 7.78 -10.80
CA GLU A 178 4.86 8.79 -10.50
C GLU A 178 4.27 10.19 -10.22
N THR A 179 2.98 10.40 -10.51
CA THR A 179 2.29 11.66 -10.20
C THR A 179 1.83 11.74 -8.74
N LEU A 180 1.91 10.63 -8.01
CA LEU A 180 1.51 10.54 -6.62
C LEU A 180 2.72 10.52 -5.69
N SER A 181 2.59 11.21 -4.58
CA SER A 181 3.54 11.19 -3.46
C SER A 181 2.88 10.69 -2.17
N TYR A 182 1.79 9.94 -2.31
CA TYR A 182 1.02 9.36 -1.19
C TYR A 182 0.20 8.17 -1.67
N ALA A 183 0.38 7.03 -1.00
CA ALA A 183 -0.33 5.76 -1.22
C ALA A 183 -0.25 5.21 -2.66
N GLU A 184 0.82 5.57 -3.39
CA GLU A 184 1.16 5.03 -4.71
C GLU A 184 1.38 3.51 -4.66
N ASP A 185 1.94 3.03 -3.55
CA ASP A 185 2.18 1.62 -3.21
C ASP A 185 0.87 0.84 -3.08
N LYS A 186 -0.11 1.39 -2.38
CA LYS A 186 -1.43 0.80 -2.26
C LYS A 186 -2.12 0.69 -3.62
N LEU A 187 -2.02 1.71 -4.47
CA LEU A 187 -2.60 1.65 -5.82
C LEU A 187 -1.96 0.53 -6.65
N PHE A 188 -0.63 0.41 -6.62
CA PHE A 188 0.08 -0.65 -7.32
C PHE A 188 -0.41 -2.04 -6.88
N VAL A 189 -0.51 -2.29 -5.58
CA VAL A 189 -0.98 -3.59 -5.05
C VAL A 189 -2.43 -3.86 -5.47
N PHE A 190 -3.32 -2.87 -5.37
CA PHE A 190 -4.72 -3.05 -5.78
C PHE A 190 -4.87 -3.24 -7.29
N GLU A 191 -4.06 -2.58 -8.11
CA GLU A 191 -4.03 -2.81 -9.55
C GLU A 191 -3.56 -4.22 -9.87
N MET A 192 -2.52 -4.72 -9.20
CA MET A 192 -2.08 -6.11 -9.29
C MET A 192 -3.22 -7.07 -8.93
N LEU A 193 -3.93 -6.84 -7.81
CA LEU A 193 -5.08 -7.66 -7.41
C LEU A 193 -6.24 -7.62 -8.42
N CYS A 194 -6.49 -6.48 -9.06
CA CYS A 194 -7.51 -6.35 -10.09
C CYS A 194 -7.19 -7.17 -11.35
N ARG A 195 -5.89 -7.33 -11.68
CA ARG A 195 -5.45 -8.00 -12.92
C ARG A 195 -5.03 -9.45 -12.72
N SER A 196 -4.66 -9.83 -11.50
CA SER A 196 -4.24 -11.20 -11.16
C SER A 196 -5.41 -12.16 -11.13
N SER A 197 -5.10 -13.44 -11.24
CA SER A 197 -6.04 -14.57 -11.17
C SER A 197 -5.72 -15.55 -10.05
N SER A 198 -4.61 -15.35 -9.36
CA SER A 198 -4.15 -16.26 -8.31
C SER A 198 -3.30 -15.56 -7.26
N VAL A 199 -3.48 -15.96 -6.00
CA VAL A 199 -2.71 -15.51 -4.83
C VAL A 199 -2.37 -16.73 -3.97
N LEU A 200 -1.11 -16.83 -3.52
CA LEU A 200 -0.68 -17.69 -2.45
C LEU A 200 -0.50 -16.86 -1.18
N THR A 201 -1.10 -17.24 -0.07
CA THR A 201 -0.77 -16.68 1.25
C THR A 201 0.17 -17.63 1.98
N ILE A 202 1.12 -17.09 2.76
CA ILE A 202 2.01 -17.87 3.61
C ILE A 202 1.96 -17.38 5.07
N PRO A 203 1.94 -18.27 6.08
CA PRO A 203 1.74 -17.90 7.48
C PRO A 203 3.07 -17.48 8.16
N HIS A 204 3.95 -16.83 7.42
CA HIS A 204 5.26 -16.39 7.88
C HIS A 204 5.38 -14.88 7.76
N ALA A 205 5.93 -14.24 8.81
CA ALA A 205 6.45 -12.88 8.68
C ALA A 205 7.80 -12.98 7.94
N VAL A 206 7.90 -12.28 6.83
CA VAL A 206 9.05 -12.29 5.92
C VAL A 206 9.76 -10.94 5.84
N TYR A 207 9.13 -9.90 6.39
CA TYR A 207 9.55 -8.51 6.29
C TYR A 207 9.61 -7.86 7.66
N GLY A 208 10.68 -7.16 7.96
CA GLY A 208 10.86 -6.35 9.16
C GLY A 208 10.67 -4.87 8.81
N TYR A 209 9.57 -4.28 9.27
CA TYR A 209 9.27 -2.86 9.13
C TYR A 209 9.87 -2.09 10.31
N TYR A 210 10.90 -1.27 10.04
CA TYR A 210 11.65 -0.55 11.06
C TYR A 210 11.20 0.89 11.18
N MET A 211 10.65 1.24 12.35
CA MET A 211 10.20 2.58 12.68
C MET A 211 11.16 3.24 13.67
N ARG A 212 11.43 4.52 13.49
CA ARG A 212 12.10 5.35 14.51
C ARG A 212 11.05 5.99 15.40
N ALA A 213 11.33 6.07 16.70
CA ALA A 213 10.46 6.81 17.62
C ALA A 213 10.34 8.27 17.13
N GLY A 214 9.11 8.73 16.92
CA GLY A 214 8.84 10.07 16.37
C GLY A 214 8.68 10.15 14.84
N SER A 215 8.93 9.07 14.07
CA SER A 215 8.65 9.03 12.62
C SER A 215 7.17 8.90 12.29
N LEU A 216 6.32 8.73 13.29
CA LEU A 216 4.87 8.61 13.17
C LEU A 216 4.23 9.91 12.69
N GLY A 217 4.16 10.03 11.38
CA GLY A 217 3.19 10.90 10.73
C GLY A 217 3.70 12.26 10.33
N SER A 218 3.89 12.44 9.03
CA SER A 218 3.66 13.76 8.40
C SER A 218 2.37 14.34 8.96
N ASP A 219 2.33 15.64 9.23
CA ASP A 219 1.13 16.33 9.72
C ASP A 219 -0.05 16.08 8.76
N ILE A 220 -0.88 15.10 9.15
CA ILE A 220 -2.03 14.61 8.37
C ILE A 220 -3.07 15.71 8.17
N SER A 221 -2.96 16.80 8.93
CA SER A 221 -3.85 17.97 8.87
C SER A 221 -3.36 19.06 7.91
N SER A 222 -2.22 18.89 7.24
CA SER A 222 -1.70 19.89 6.31
C SER A 222 -2.49 19.91 4.99
N ASP A 223 -2.59 21.09 4.38
CA ASP A 223 -3.23 21.27 3.06
C ASP A 223 -2.54 20.40 1.99
N ALA A 224 -1.23 20.25 2.12
CA ALA A 224 -0.44 19.39 1.24
C ALA A 224 -0.88 17.92 1.34
N HIS A 225 -1.15 17.41 2.54
CA HIS A 225 -1.63 16.05 2.73
C HIS A 225 -3.04 15.85 2.18
N ILE A 226 -3.93 16.83 2.38
CA ILE A 226 -5.28 16.79 1.82
C ILE A 226 -5.25 16.78 0.29
N THR A 227 -4.38 17.59 -0.31
CA THR A 227 -4.18 17.62 -1.76
C THR A 227 -3.72 16.25 -2.28
N LYS A 228 -2.79 15.60 -1.59
CA LYS A 228 -2.33 14.25 -1.93
C LYS A 228 -3.47 13.21 -1.89
N ILE A 229 -4.31 13.24 -0.85
CA ILE A 229 -5.48 12.36 -0.76
C ILE A 229 -6.48 12.65 -1.90
N ARG A 230 -6.70 13.90 -2.26
CA ARG A 230 -7.58 14.28 -3.39
C ARG A 230 -7.10 13.70 -4.72
N GLN A 231 -5.80 13.58 -4.94
CA GLN A 231 -5.23 12.96 -6.14
C GLN A 231 -5.33 11.43 -6.12
N PHE A 232 -5.10 10.82 -4.98
CA PHE A 232 -5.10 9.36 -4.79
C PHE A 232 -6.52 8.76 -4.82
N LEU A 233 -7.45 9.34 -4.07
CA LEU A 233 -8.71 8.71 -3.73
C LEU A 233 -9.60 8.34 -4.94
N PRO A 234 -9.73 9.16 -6.00
CA PRO A 234 -10.50 8.77 -7.19
C PRO A 234 -9.93 7.54 -7.89
N LYS A 235 -8.60 7.43 -7.97
CA LYS A 235 -7.91 6.29 -8.59
C LYS A 235 -8.15 5.01 -7.78
N TYR A 236 -8.08 5.10 -6.46
CA TYR A 236 -8.35 3.98 -5.57
C TYR A 236 -9.80 3.50 -5.64
N ILE A 237 -10.76 4.44 -5.69
CA ILE A 237 -12.19 4.13 -5.87
C ILE A 237 -12.40 3.35 -7.18
N ALA A 238 -11.81 3.78 -8.28
CA ALA A 238 -11.94 3.10 -9.58
C ALA A 238 -11.42 1.64 -9.53
N LEU A 239 -10.34 1.38 -8.79
CA LEU A 239 -9.84 0.01 -8.59
C LEU A 239 -10.79 -0.82 -7.72
N LEU A 240 -11.35 -0.25 -6.65
CA LEU A 240 -12.34 -0.93 -5.82
C LEU A 240 -13.63 -1.24 -6.60
N ASP A 241 -14.10 -0.33 -7.46
CA ASP A 241 -15.23 -0.56 -8.36
C ASP A 241 -14.95 -1.69 -9.34
N THR A 242 -13.71 -1.76 -9.86
CA THR A 242 -13.26 -2.87 -10.71
C THR A 242 -13.35 -4.20 -9.96
N LEU A 243 -12.90 -4.26 -8.71
CA LEU A 243 -13.00 -5.46 -7.87
C LEU A 243 -14.45 -5.82 -7.55
N CYS A 244 -15.31 -4.83 -7.23
CA CYS A 244 -16.74 -5.05 -6.99
C CYS A 244 -17.44 -5.61 -8.23
N THR A 245 -17.09 -5.11 -9.41
CA THR A 245 -17.63 -5.59 -10.69
C THR A 245 -17.18 -7.00 -11.00
N ARG A 246 -15.90 -7.29 -10.75
CA ARG A 246 -15.31 -8.62 -10.98
C ARG A 246 -15.84 -9.68 -10.01
N PHE A 247 -16.14 -9.29 -8.76
CA PHE A 247 -16.55 -10.18 -7.69
C PHE A 247 -17.86 -9.72 -7.01
N PRO A 248 -19.00 -9.71 -7.72
CA PRO A 248 -20.25 -9.17 -7.17
C PRO A 248 -20.79 -9.99 -5.99
N SER A 249 -20.40 -11.24 -5.88
CA SER A 249 -20.79 -12.14 -4.78
C SER A 249 -19.96 -11.97 -3.50
N VAL A 250 -19.01 -11.02 -3.45
CA VAL A 250 -18.15 -10.77 -2.29
C VAL A 250 -18.52 -9.45 -1.59
N PRO A 251 -19.53 -9.45 -0.67
CA PRO A 251 -19.97 -8.23 0.03
C PRO A 251 -18.84 -7.54 0.83
N LYS A 252 -17.81 -8.30 1.19
CA LYS A 252 -16.67 -7.75 1.94
C LYS A 252 -15.83 -6.75 1.15
N ILE A 253 -15.82 -6.81 -0.19
CA ILE A 253 -15.16 -5.79 -1.02
C ILE A 253 -15.89 -4.45 -0.87
N GLN A 254 -17.23 -4.45 -0.89
CA GLN A 254 -18.05 -3.27 -0.61
C GLN A 254 -17.81 -2.77 0.83
N THR A 255 -17.69 -3.68 1.80
CA THR A 255 -17.38 -3.32 3.19
C THR A 255 -15.98 -2.69 3.31
N LEU A 256 -15.00 -3.16 2.55
CA LEU A 256 -13.68 -2.52 2.49
C LEU A 256 -13.76 -1.10 1.94
N TYR A 257 -14.51 -0.90 0.87
CA TYR A 257 -14.77 0.43 0.34
C TYR A 257 -15.30 1.38 1.42
N HIS A 258 -16.34 0.98 2.15
CA HIS A 258 -16.88 1.79 3.24
C HIS A 258 -15.85 2.06 4.34
N LYS A 259 -15.13 1.03 4.77
CA LYS A 259 -14.15 1.14 5.86
C LYS A 259 -12.99 2.06 5.48
N ASP A 260 -12.44 1.88 4.28
CA ASP A 260 -11.26 2.61 3.83
C ASP A 260 -11.64 3.99 3.25
N VAL A 261 -12.48 4.02 2.22
CA VAL A 261 -12.77 5.28 1.52
C VAL A 261 -13.54 6.22 2.43
N VAL A 262 -14.63 5.75 3.01
CA VAL A 262 -15.50 6.59 3.85
C VAL A 262 -14.88 6.77 5.23
N GLY A 263 -14.53 5.68 5.93
CA GLY A 263 -14.07 5.73 7.31
C GLY A 263 -12.67 6.33 7.44
N ARG A 264 -11.69 5.80 6.68
CA ARG A 264 -10.29 6.18 6.84
C ARG A 264 -9.97 7.53 6.16
N TYR A 265 -10.49 7.77 4.96
CA TYR A 265 -10.15 8.98 4.18
C TYR A 265 -11.19 10.08 4.34
N LEU A 266 -12.43 9.89 3.91
CA LEU A 266 -13.42 10.96 3.90
C LEU A 266 -13.77 11.46 5.31
N CYS A 267 -14.09 10.59 6.26
CA CYS A 267 -14.40 11.02 7.63
C CYS A 267 -13.22 11.73 8.28
N ARG A 268 -11.99 11.29 8.01
CA ARG A 268 -10.78 11.92 8.54
C ARG A 268 -10.58 13.33 7.96
N ILE A 269 -10.70 13.49 6.65
CA ILE A 269 -10.64 14.80 5.99
C ILE A 269 -11.73 15.71 6.54
N LEU A 270 -12.97 15.23 6.60
CA LEU A 270 -14.11 16.00 7.10
C LEU A 270 -13.92 16.44 8.56
N ASN A 271 -13.35 15.57 9.41
CA ASN A 271 -13.03 15.92 10.80
C ASN A 271 -11.93 16.99 10.91
N ILE A 272 -10.88 16.91 10.09
CA ILE A 272 -9.82 17.92 10.04
C ILE A 272 -10.43 19.30 9.69
N PHE A 273 -11.23 19.36 8.63
CA PHE A 273 -11.88 20.60 8.21
C PHE A 273 -12.82 21.14 9.27
N ALA A 274 -13.62 20.29 9.90
CA ALA A 274 -14.59 20.76 10.87
C ALA A 274 -13.96 21.23 12.18
N CYS A 275 -12.88 20.60 12.62
CA CYS A 275 -12.27 20.90 13.92
C CYS A 275 -11.12 21.93 13.85
N ARG A 276 -10.42 22.01 12.70
CA ARG A 276 -9.19 22.81 12.59
C ARG A 276 -9.17 23.81 11.44
N ARG A 277 -9.87 23.55 10.34
CA ARG A 277 -9.78 24.31 9.10
C ARG A 277 -11.16 24.46 8.43
N SER A 278 -12.11 25.07 9.15
CA SER A 278 -13.46 25.35 8.62
C SER A 278 -13.48 26.30 7.43
N ASP A 279 -12.40 27.08 7.24
CA ASP A 279 -12.15 27.98 6.12
C ASP A 279 -12.01 27.21 4.78
N LEU A 280 -11.53 25.98 4.82
CA LEU A 280 -11.33 25.14 3.63
C LEU A 280 -12.58 24.35 3.20
N LEU A 281 -13.67 24.43 3.97
CA LEU A 281 -14.99 23.89 3.58
C LEU A 281 -15.66 24.81 2.55
N ASN A 282 -14.99 25.02 1.44
CA ASN A 282 -15.49 25.81 0.33
C ASN A 282 -16.34 24.95 -0.64
N GLU A 283 -16.98 25.63 -1.61
CA GLU A 283 -17.84 24.95 -2.60
C GLU A 283 -17.07 23.99 -3.49
N GLU A 284 -15.81 24.27 -3.77
CA GLU A 284 -14.92 23.40 -4.56
C GLU A 284 -14.68 22.05 -3.87
N PHE A 285 -14.36 22.08 -2.57
CA PHE A 285 -14.17 20.86 -1.78
C PHE A 285 -15.46 20.06 -1.67
N LEU A 286 -16.59 20.71 -1.40
CA LEU A 286 -17.89 20.04 -1.35
C LEU A 286 -18.25 19.44 -2.70
N SER A 287 -18.01 20.16 -3.81
CA SER A 287 -18.20 19.65 -5.17
C SER A 287 -17.34 18.40 -5.44
N TRP A 288 -16.10 18.40 -4.98
CA TRP A 288 -15.24 17.22 -5.09
C TRP A 288 -15.76 16.04 -4.26
N VAL A 289 -16.19 16.24 -3.02
CA VAL A 289 -16.84 15.18 -2.20
C VAL A 289 -18.07 14.64 -2.92
N TYR A 290 -18.88 15.49 -3.53
CA TYR A 290 -20.04 15.07 -4.32
C TYR A 290 -19.63 14.23 -5.53
N SER A 291 -18.61 14.65 -6.28
CA SER A 291 -18.15 13.90 -7.43
C SER A 291 -17.69 12.48 -7.07
N LEU A 292 -17.10 12.32 -5.87
CA LEU A 292 -16.75 10.99 -5.36
C LEU A 292 -17.99 10.17 -5.00
N MET A 293 -19.03 10.81 -4.47
CA MET A 293 -20.29 10.15 -4.14
C MET A 293 -21.07 9.72 -5.39
N ASP A 294 -21.06 10.56 -6.45
CA ASP A 294 -21.72 10.27 -7.71
C ASP A 294 -20.98 9.21 -8.55
N ALA A 295 -19.66 9.12 -8.40
CA ALA A 295 -18.85 8.07 -9.02
C ALA A 295 -19.09 6.68 -8.42
N ASP A 296 -19.72 6.61 -7.27
CA ASP A 296 -20.03 5.38 -6.56
C ASP A 296 -21.28 4.69 -7.12
N ARG A 297 -21.07 3.84 -8.15
CA ARG A 297 -22.14 3.09 -8.81
C ARG A 297 -22.62 1.86 -8.03
N HIS A 298 -21.87 1.38 -7.06
CA HIS A 298 -22.13 0.11 -6.38
C HIS A 298 -22.69 0.26 -4.97
N LEU A 299 -22.60 1.43 -4.36
CA LEU A 299 -22.88 1.60 -2.95
C LEU A 299 -24.29 2.09 -2.66
N GLY A 300 -25.05 2.55 -3.61
CA GLY A 300 -26.49 2.91 -3.48
C GLY A 300 -26.90 3.68 -2.21
N ILE A 301 -26.04 3.73 -1.20
CA ILE A 301 -26.30 4.32 0.10
C ILE A 301 -24.98 4.64 0.80
N PHE A 302 -24.63 5.89 0.88
CA PHE A 302 -23.64 6.39 1.83
C PHE A 302 -24.20 6.23 3.26
N SER A 303 -23.95 5.10 3.88
CA SER A 303 -24.14 4.97 5.33
C SER A 303 -22.94 5.58 6.05
N LEU A 304 -22.75 6.89 5.93
CA LEU A 304 -21.98 7.64 6.90
C LEU A 304 -22.59 7.32 8.26
N ARG A 305 -21.88 6.63 9.14
CA ARG A 305 -22.16 6.64 10.56
C ARG A 305 -21.89 8.08 11.01
N ILE A 306 -22.90 8.92 10.86
CA ILE A 306 -22.92 10.36 11.10
C ILE A 306 -22.54 10.71 12.56
N GLY A 307 -22.47 9.73 13.46
CA GLY A 307 -22.05 9.93 14.85
C GLY A 307 -20.63 10.49 15.05
N GLN A 308 -19.83 10.62 13.97
CA GLN A 308 -18.47 11.17 14.03
C GLN A 308 -18.28 12.48 13.24
N VAL A 309 -19.34 12.99 12.61
CA VAL A 309 -19.27 14.22 11.82
C VAL A 309 -19.67 15.42 12.68
N PRO A 310 -18.80 16.44 12.84
CA PRO A 310 -19.12 17.62 13.64
C PRO A 310 -20.38 18.37 13.13
N ASN A 311 -21.14 18.95 14.06
CA ASN A 311 -22.41 19.63 13.79
C ASN A 311 -22.37 20.73 12.69
N ILE A 312 -21.24 21.42 12.52
CA ILE A 312 -21.05 22.46 11.50
C ILE A 312 -21.07 21.84 10.09
N LEU A 313 -20.47 20.68 9.92
CA LEU A 313 -20.47 19.96 8.65
C LEU A 313 -21.86 19.41 8.35
N LEU A 314 -22.57 18.90 9.35
CA LEU A 314 -23.97 18.48 9.24
C LEU A 314 -24.90 19.63 8.83
N TYR A 315 -24.64 20.86 9.30
CA TYR A 315 -25.39 22.05 8.90
C TYR A 315 -25.15 22.41 7.43
N LYS A 316 -23.91 22.38 6.96
CA LYS A 316 -23.58 22.61 5.53
C LYS A 316 -24.06 21.45 4.65
N LEU A 317 -23.93 20.21 5.10
CA LEU A 317 -24.46 19.02 4.43
C LEU A 317 -26.01 18.96 4.41
N ARG A 318 -26.72 19.71 5.29
CA ARG A 318 -28.19 19.85 5.24
C ARG A 318 -28.71 20.54 3.97
N LYS A 319 -27.88 21.27 3.27
CA LYS A 319 -28.21 21.85 1.95
C LYS A 319 -28.08 20.84 0.79
N LEU A 320 -27.68 19.60 1.08
CA LEU A 320 -27.55 18.50 0.14
C LEU A 320 -28.88 18.02 -0.43
N PRO A 321 -28.93 17.50 -1.68
CA PRO A 321 -30.13 16.94 -2.29
C PRO A 321 -30.74 15.80 -1.45
N PHE A 322 -32.03 15.60 -1.63
CA PHE A 322 -32.93 14.77 -0.82
C PHE A 322 -32.47 13.31 -0.57
N SER A 323 -31.63 12.76 -1.44
CA SER A 323 -31.08 11.39 -1.31
C SER A 323 -30.23 11.18 -0.04
N ILE A 324 -29.69 12.25 0.53
CA ILE A 324 -28.90 12.19 1.78
C ILE A 324 -29.80 12.42 3.01
N LYS A 325 -30.97 13.05 2.84
CA LYS A 325 -31.92 13.29 3.93
C LYS A 325 -32.66 12.03 4.41
N ALA A 326 -32.66 10.96 3.62
CA ALA A 326 -33.43 9.75 3.91
C ALA A 326 -32.84 8.87 5.03
N TYR A 327 -31.63 9.15 5.49
CA TYR A 327 -31.04 8.38 6.59
C TYR A 327 -31.16 9.10 7.93
N GLY A 328 -32.30 8.87 8.57
CA GLY A 328 -32.68 9.35 9.90
C GLY A 328 -31.87 8.80 11.05
N PHE A 329 -30.53 9.02 11.06
CA PHE A 329 -29.68 8.68 12.21
C PHE A 329 -28.96 9.92 12.77
N MET A 330 -29.67 11.04 12.88
CA MET A 330 -29.13 12.27 13.45
C MET A 330 -29.42 12.46 14.96
N SER A 331 -29.76 11.42 15.66
CA SER A 331 -29.92 11.52 17.10
C SER A 331 -28.85 10.73 17.82
N LYS A 332 -27.88 11.43 18.34
CA LYS A 332 -26.87 11.09 19.36
C LYS A 332 -25.43 11.33 18.90
N CYS A 333 -25.10 12.57 18.57
CA CYS A 333 -23.75 13.07 18.78
C CYS A 333 -23.69 13.74 20.14
N SER A 334 -23.39 12.98 21.19
CA SER A 334 -22.84 13.54 22.41
C SER A 334 -21.35 13.72 22.20
N CYS A 335 -20.92 14.95 22.01
CA CYS A 335 -19.52 15.34 22.26
C CYS A 335 -19.25 15.06 23.74
N SER A 336 -18.69 13.90 24.09
CA SER A 336 -18.03 13.74 25.38
C SER A 336 -16.73 14.53 25.31
N LYS A 337 -16.73 15.67 26.00
CA LYS A 337 -15.51 16.34 26.45
C LYS A 337 -14.70 15.34 27.25
N LYS A 338 -13.49 15.02 26.78
CA LYS A 338 -12.30 14.84 27.61
C LYS A 338 -11.07 15.12 26.75
#